data_e913d72b11efcbbc862b1ea8c9f61c1d
#
_entry.id   e913d72b11efcbbc862b1ea8c9f61c1d
#
_cell.length_a   1.000
_cell.length_b   1.000
_cell.length_c   1.000
_cell.angle_alpha   90.00
_cell.angle_beta   90.00
_cell.angle_gamma   90.00
#
_symmetry.space_group_name_H-M   'P 1'
#
loop_
_entity.id
_entity.type
_entity.pdbx_description
1 polymer ?
#
loop_
_entity_poly.entity_id
_entity_poly.type
_entity_poly.pdbx_seq_one_letter_code
_entity_poly.pdbx_strand_id
1 'polypeptide(L)'
;MNVEYFNNLPNTKKILLKITLIGILSALSYVGVLIQIPIPSPIGKPTIHLGNLIVIISALLFGGIIGGASGSIGMGLYDLIHGYDIFSIIRTIILKLVMGLIVGFVYRKLLKDKNPKVTIFQLFIGIFFILIGSIFLIIAVKYNGVWVNSTTGQKATIYWPIYSFSLLIGILFVISFIFTKRLPYNLQIINLATSIAITVNIFGEFIYKVVKQLTMYGTPLTGSMVMGLMSIPATLLNGIITLVIVLSIYLPISSALYKKA
;
A
#
# COMPACT_ATOMS: atom_id res chain seq x y z
N MET A 1 -9.29 17.97 15.04
CA MET A 1 -9.40 19.39 14.59
C MET A 1 -10.80 19.60 14.05
N ASN A 2 -11.58 20.52 14.65
CA ASN A 2 -12.96 20.75 14.24
C ASN A 2 -12.95 21.22 12.78
N VAL A 3 -13.68 20.52 11.90
CA VAL A 3 -13.75 20.86 10.45
C VAL A 3 -14.28 22.29 10.29
N GLU A 4 -15.18 22.71 11.15
CA GLU A 4 -15.75 24.05 11.16
C GLU A 4 -14.71 25.10 11.54
N TYR A 5 -13.88 24.86 12.56
CA TYR A 5 -12.75 25.75 12.91
C TYR A 5 -11.77 25.88 11.75
N PHE A 6 -11.42 24.76 11.11
CA PHE A 6 -10.50 24.79 9.96
C PHE A 6 -11.07 25.57 8.78
N ASN A 7 -12.39 25.43 8.50
CA ASN A 7 -13.06 26.11 7.39
C ASN A 7 -13.17 27.61 7.63
N ASN A 8 -13.20 28.07 8.88
CA ASN A 8 -13.32 29.47 9.26
C ASN A 8 -11.96 30.20 9.36
N LEU A 9 -10.83 29.50 9.23
CA LEU A 9 -9.52 30.16 9.24
C LEU A 9 -9.28 30.95 7.94
N PRO A 10 -8.55 32.08 8.00
CA PRO A 10 -8.03 32.76 6.81
C PRO A 10 -7.18 31.83 5.94
N ASN A 11 -7.19 32.01 4.63
CA ASN A 11 -6.47 31.14 3.70
C ASN A 11 -4.98 30.99 4.04
N THR A 12 -4.32 32.10 4.42
CA THR A 12 -2.91 32.09 4.85
C THR A 12 -2.68 31.17 6.04
N LYS A 13 -3.54 31.22 7.06
CA LYS A 13 -3.45 30.35 8.25
C LYS A 13 -3.72 28.89 7.90
N LYS A 14 -4.64 28.60 6.96
CA LYS A 14 -4.88 27.24 6.45
C LYS A 14 -3.64 26.66 5.75
N ILE A 15 -2.99 27.47 4.92
CA ILE A 15 -1.78 27.05 4.21
C ILE A 15 -0.65 26.79 5.21
N LEU A 16 -0.42 27.70 6.13
CA LEU A 16 0.61 27.56 7.17
C LEU A 16 0.38 26.28 7.99
N LEU A 17 -0.84 26.03 8.44
CA LEU A 17 -1.18 24.82 9.19
C LEU A 17 -0.93 23.54 8.38
N LYS A 18 -1.29 23.52 7.09
CA LYS A 18 -0.99 22.38 6.22
C LYS A 18 0.51 22.13 6.08
N ILE A 19 1.30 23.18 5.87
CA ILE A 19 2.77 23.07 5.75
C ILE A 19 3.37 22.56 7.06
N THR A 20 2.94 23.09 8.19
CA THR A 20 3.40 22.64 9.53
C THR A 20 3.06 21.16 9.75
N LEU A 21 1.82 20.74 9.45
CA LEU A 21 1.41 19.34 9.55
C LEU A 21 2.25 18.44 8.63
N ILE A 22 2.46 18.83 7.38
CA ILE A 22 3.30 18.08 6.46
C ILE A 22 4.72 17.96 7.03
N GLY A 23 5.32 19.02 7.55
CA GLY A 23 6.66 18.97 8.14
C GLY A 23 6.77 18.01 9.32
N ILE A 24 5.86 18.13 10.31
CA ILE A 24 5.86 17.27 11.50
C ILE A 24 5.61 15.80 11.10
N LEU A 25 4.63 15.55 10.24
CA LEU A 25 4.29 14.19 9.82
C LEU A 25 5.36 13.58 8.90
N SER A 26 6.12 14.41 8.15
CA SER A 26 7.28 13.94 7.40
C SER A 26 8.40 13.48 8.33
N ALA A 27 8.68 14.24 9.39
CA ALA A 27 9.65 13.84 10.41
C ALA A 27 9.21 12.52 11.09
N LEU A 28 7.93 12.38 11.43
CA LEU A 28 7.39 11.12 11.97
C LEU A 28 7.49 9.97 10.98
N SER A 29 7.23 10.21 9.68
CA SER A 29 7.38 9.19 8.63
C SER A 29 8.84 8.74 8.49
N TYR A 30 9.78 9.68 8.54
CA TYR A 30 11.21 9.39 8.55
C TYR A 30 11.60 8.52 9.76
N VAL A 31 11.22 8.92 10.97
CA VAL A 31 11.46 8.14 12.21
C VAL A 31 10.79 6.77 12.13
N GLY A 32 9.59 6.69 11.57
CA GLY A 32 8.86 5.43 11.38
C GLY A 32 9.60 4.44 10.47
N VAL A 33 10.44 4.93 9.55
CA VAL A 33 11.31 4.06 8.73
C VAL A 33 12.60 3.70 9.47
N LEU A 34 13.12 4.56 10.34
CA LEU A 34 14.28 4.21 11.20
C LEU A 34 13.98 3.00 12.08
N ILE A 35 12.73 2.86 12.53
CA ILE A 35 12.26 1.69 13.29
C ILE A 35 11.92 0.57 12.28
N GLN A 36 12.93 -0.22 11.90
CA GLN A 36 12.79 -1.24 10.89
C GLN A 36 13.32 -2.60 11.34
N ILE A 37 12.63 -3.65 10.91
CA ILE A 37 13.02 -5.04 11.11
C ILE A 37 13.39 -5.61 9.73
N PRO A 38 14.66 -5.99 9.51
CA PRO A 38 15.06 -6.59 8.24
C PRO A 38 14.42 -7.97 8.07
N ILE A 39 13.95 -8.24 6.84
CA ILE A 39 13.41 -9.55 6.48
C ILE A 39 14.45 -10.26 5.61
N PRO A 40 14.78 -11.52 5.90
CA PRO A 40 15.61 -12.32 5.01
C PRO A 40 14.97 -12.40 3.62
N SER A 41 15.71 -11.98 2.60
CA SER A 41 15.27 -12.04 1.21
C SER A 41 16.46 -12.38 0.32
N PRO A 42 16.30 -13.23 -0.70
CA PRO A 42 17.36 -13.51 -1.66
C PRO A 42 17.72 -12.28 -2.49
N ILE A 43 16.88 -11.25 -2.52
CA ILE A 43 17.08 -10.05 -3.34
C ILE A 43 16.72 -8.80 -2.55
N GLY A 44 17.74 -7.92 -2.42
CA GLY A 44 17.62 -6.68 -1.66
C GLY A 44 17.55 -6.90 -0.15
N LYS A 45 17.26 -5.85 0.58
CA LYS A 45 17.08 -5.85 2.03
C LYS A 45 15.68 -5.29 2.37
N PRO A 46 14.61 -6.06 2.10
CA PRO A 46 13.28 -5.57 2.47
C PRO A 46 13.17 -5.49 3.99
N THR A 47 12.45 -4.48 4.46
CA THR A 47 12.26 -4.23 5.88
C THR A 47 10.79 -4.02 6.20
N ILE A 48 10.38 -4.44 7.39
CA ILE A 48 9.11 -4.02 8.00
C ILE A 48 9.41 -2.72 8.74
N HIS A 49 8.61 -1.69 8.50
CA HIS A 49 8.79 -0.38 9.12
C HIS A 49 7.45 0.33 9.32
N LEU A 50 7.42 1.31 10.21
CA LEU A 50 6.20 2.05 10.55
C LEU A 50 5.90 3.25 9.63
N GLY A 51 6.74 3.52 8.63
CA GLY A 51 6.55 4.65 7.71
C GLY A 51 5.18 4.64 7.02
N ASN A 52 4.73 3.48 6.49
CA ASN A 52 3.42 3.34 5.86
C ASN A 52 2.26 3.65 6.82
N LEU A 53 2.41 3.29 8.10
CA LEU A 53 1.43 3.57 9.14
C LEU A 53 1.20 5.09 9.28
N ILE A 54 2.28 5.86 9.34
CA ILE A 54 2.19 7.32 9.46
C ILE A 54 1.51 7.93 8.23
N VAL A 55 1.85 7.47 7.01
CA VAL A 55 1.21 7.92 5.77
C VAL A 55 -0.30 7.72 5.83
N ILE A 56 -0.74 6.50 6.18
CA ILE A 56 -2.15 6.12 6.16
C ILE A 56 -2.94 6.86 7.25
N ILE A 57 -2.44 6.89 8.48
CA ILE A 57 -3.10 7.63 9.57
C ILE A 57 -3.19 9.12 9.27
N SER A 58 -2.12 9.71 8.76
CA SER A 58 -2.11 11.12 8.35
C SER A 58 -3.13 11.40 7.25
N ALA A 59 -3.27 10.50 6.28
CA ALA A 59 -4.25 10.62 5.20
C ALA A 59 -5.70 10.50 5.72
N LEU A 60 -5.96 9.61 6.67
CA LEU A 60 -7.27 9.46 7.30
C LEU A 60 -7.65 10.67 8.14
N LEU A 61 -6.73 11.21 8.94
CA LEU A 61 -6.99 12.31 9.87
C LEU A 61 -7.00 13.67 9.17
N PHE A 62 -6.01 13.95 8.34
CA PHE A 62 -5.79 15.28 7.77
C PHE A 62 -6.06 15.35 6.27
N GLY A 63 -6.23 14.21 5.61
CA GLY A 63 -6.53 14.09 4.18
C GLY A 63 -5.37 13.60 3.33
N GLY A 64 -5.73 13.06 2.15
CA GLY A 64 -4.80 12.33 1.28
C GLY A 64 -3.57 13.12 0.85
N ILE A 65 -3.73 14.41 0.57
CA ILE A 65 -2.59 15.26 0.16
C ILE A 65 -1.59 15.42 1.31
N ILE A 66 -2.07 15.68 2.54
CA ILE A 66 -1.18 15.84 3.70
C ILE A 66 -0.48 14.51 4.01
N GLY A 67 -1.24 13.40 4.08
CA GLY A 67 -0.64 12.09 4.34
C GLY A 67 0.33 11.64 3.25
N GLY A 68 -0.04 11.79 1.98
CA GLY A 68 0.80 11.44 0.85
C GLY A 68 2.08 12.28 0.77
N ALA A 69 1.96 13.61 0.88
CA ALA A 69 3.13 14.51 0.89
C ALA A 69 4.07 14.22 2.06
N SER A 70 3.52 14.00 3.26
CA SER A 70 4.32 13.68 4.44
C SER A 70 5.11 12.38 4.27
N GLY A 71 4.46 11.34 3.74
CA GLY A 71 5.15 10.07 3.46
C GLY A 71 6.19 10.19 2.37
N SER A 72 5.87 10.92 1.29
CA SER A 72 6.80 11.15 0.18
C SER A 72 8.06 11.88 0.62
N ILE A 73 7.91 12.95 1.39
CA ILE A 73 9.04 13.75 1.89
C ILE A 73 9.82 12.95 2.94
N GLY A 74 9.15 12.41 3.97
CA GLY A 74 9.83 11.74 5.06
C GLY A 74 10.55 10.46 4.63
N MET A 75 9.88 9.58 3.89
CA MET A 75 10.48 8.33 3.43
C MET A 75 11.44 8.55 2.25
N GLY A 76 11.15 9.52 1.36
CA GLY A 76 12.07 9.89 0.29
C GLY A 76 13.37 10.48 0.82
N LEU A 77 13.29 11.30 1.88
CA LEU A 77 14.47 11.84 2.57
C LEU A 77 15.27 10.72 3.27
N TYR A 78 14.57 9.73 3.86
CA TYR A 78 15.23 8.55 4.42
C TYR A 78 16.04 7.82 3.35
N ASP A 79 15.44 7.52 2.20
CA ASP A 79 16.11 6.83 1.09
C ASP A 79 17.32 7.63 0.60
N LEU A 80 17.19 8.96 0.47
CA LEU A 80 18.27 9.85 0.05
C LEU A 80 19.46 9.83 1.02
N ILE A 81 19.21 9.97 2.32
CA ILE A 81 20.27 10.01 3.35
C ILE A 81 20.97 8.65 3.49
N HIS A 82 20.24 7.54 3.28
CA HIS A 82 20.79 6.19 3.39
C HIS A 82 21.40 5.66 2.08
N GLY A 83 21.60 6.53 1.09
CA GLY A 83 22.36 6.20 -0.14
C GLY A 83 21.61 5.28 -1.10
N TYR A 84 20.28 5.29 -1.10
CA TYR A 84 19.51 4.58 -2.12
C TYR A 84 19.68 5.25 -3.48
N ASP A 85 19.62 4.46 -4.56
CA ASP A 85 19.69 4.99 -5.91
C ASP A 85 18.50 5.90 -6.24
N ILE A 86 18.70 6.83 -7.18
CA ILE A 86 17.72 7.86 -7.53
C ILE A 86 16.36 7.28 -7.96
N PHE A 87 16.35 6.15 -8.66
CA PHE A 87 15.11 5.50 -9.09
C PHE A 87 14.33 4.93 -7.90
N SER A 88 15.04 4.39 -6.88
CA SER A 88 14.42 3.94 -5.63
C SER A 88 13.81 5.11 -4.87
N ILE A 89 14.48 6.27 -4.82
CA ILE A 89 13.98 7.49 -4.17
C ILE A 89 12.70 7.97 -4.88
N ILE A 90 12.75 8.11 -6.20
CA ILE A 90 11.59 8.55 -7.00
C ILE A 90 10.41 7.60 -6.82
N ARG A 91 10.64 6.27 -6.85
CA ARG A 91 9.61 5.27 -6.58
C ARG A 91 8.97 5.49 -5.21
N THR A 92 9.77 5.66 -4.16
CA THR A 92 9.26 5.87 -2.80
C THR A 92 8.39 7.12 -2.75
N ILE A 93 8.86 8.24 -3.30
CA ILE A 93 8.10 9.49 -3.35
C ILE A 93 6.75 9.28 -4.04
N ILE A 94 6.74 8.68 -5.23
CA ILE A 94 5.52 8.47 -6.01
C ILE A 94 4.55 7.53 -5.28
N LEU A 95 5.04 6.38 -4.82
CA LEU A 95 4.17 5.38 -4.20
C LEU A 95 3.56 5.86 -2.88
N LYS A 96 4.30 6.64 -2.07
CA LYS A 96 3.76 7.18 -0.81
C LYS A 96 2.77 8.31 -1.06
N LEU A 97 3.00 9.14 -2.08
CA LEU A 97 2.01 10.13 -2.50
C LEU A 97 0.71 9.46 -2.94
N VAL A 98 0.79 8.48 -3.84
CA VAL A 98 -0.37 7.74 -4.36
C VAL A 98 -1.09 7.01 -3.22
N MET A 99 -0.35 6.36 -2.32
CA MET A 99 -0.92 5.67 -1.15
C MET A 99 -1.78 6.63 -0.30
N GLY A 100 -1.24 7.79 0.07
CA GLY A 100 -1.98 8.78 0.85
C GLY A 100 -3.19 9.34 0.12
N LEU A 101 -3.06 9.63 -1.19
CA LEU A 101 -4.17 10.12 -2.02
C LEU A 101 -5.30 9.10 -2.09
N ILE A 102 -5.01 7.83 -2.33
CA ILE A 102 -6.01 6.76 -2.39
C ILE A 102 -6.74 6.64 -1.05
N VAL A 103 -6.01 6.55 0.07
CA VAL A 103 -6.63 6.45 1.39
C VAL A 103 -7.56 7.63 1.66
N GLY A 104 -7.07 8.85 1.47
CA GLY A 104 -7.86 10.05 1.75
C GLY A 104 -9.06 10.20 0.82
N PHE A 105 -8.94 9.84 -0.46
CA PHE A 105 -10.04 9.89 -1.43
C PHE A 105 -11.11 8.84 -1.12
N VAL A 106 -10.72 7.57 -1.00
CA VAL A 106 -11.64 6.46 -0.76
C VAL A 106 -12.37 6.65 0.58
N TYR A 107 -11.63 6.98 1.64
CA TYR A 107 -12.21 7.20 2.96
C TYR A 107 -13.26 8.31 2.96
N ARG A 108 -12.93 9.50 2.41
CA ARG A 108 -13.84 10.63 2.39
C ARG A 108 -15.06 10.41 1.50
N LYS A 109 -14.88 9.79 0.33
CA LYS A 109 -15.95 9.48 -0.59
C LYS A 109 -16.96 8.53 0.06
N LEU A 110 -16.49 7.40 0.59
CA LEU A 110 -17.37 6.40 1.18
C LEU A 110 -18.02 6.86 2.48
N LEU A 111 -17.31 7.68 3.27
CA LEU A 111 -17.89 8.26 4.49
C LEU A 111 -19.08 9.20 4.17
N LYS A 112 -18.98 9.96 3.05
CA LYS A 112 -20.04 10.84 2.58
C LYS A 112 -21.26 10.05 2.04
N ASP A 113 -20.96 9.01 1.25
CA ASP A 113 -22.01 8.25 0.56
C ASP A 113 -22.80 7.32 1.48
N LYS A 114 -22.32 7.06 2.70
CA LYS A 114 -22.95 6.17 3.71
C LYS A 114 -23.40 4.83 3.12
N ASN A 115 -22.68 4.29 2.15
CA ASN A 115 -23.06 3.10 1.42
C ASN A 115 -22.73 1.83 2.24
N PRO A 116 -23.72 1.04 2.67
CA PRO A 116 -23.49 -0.18 3.46
C PRO A 116 -22.79 -1.30 2.69
N LYS A 117 -22.65 -1.19 1.38
CA LYS A 117 -22.02 -2.22 0.51
C LYS A 117 -20.49 -2.17 0.47
N VAL A 118 -19.85 -1.35 1.30
CA VAL A 118 -18.38 -1.22 1.34
C VAL A 118 -17.69 -2.55 1.55
N THR A 119 -18.19 -3.38 2.45
CA THR A 119 -17.64 -4.71 2.73
C THR A 119 -17.81 -5.67 1.56
N ILE A 120 -18.91 -5.58 0.82
CA ILE A 120 -19.15 -6.42 -0.35
C ILE A 120 -18.10 -6.16 -1.43
N PHE A 121 -17.72 -4.89 -1.64
CA PHE A 121 -16.68 -4.54 -2.60
C PHE A 121 -15.32 -5.19 -2.24
N GLN A 122 -14.99 -5.26 -0.96
CA GLN A 122 -13.80 -5.95 -0.49
C GLN A 122 -13.84 -7.46 -0.79
N LEU A 123 -15.00 -8.08 -0.63
CA LEU A 123 -15.21 -9.49 -0.99
C LEU A 123 -15.00 -9.71 -2.50
N PHE A 124 -15.52 -8.82 -3.35
CA PHE A 124 -15.30 -8.89 -4.80
C PHE A 124 -13.83 -8.82 -5.18
N ILE A 125 -13.05 -7.92 -4.57
CA ILE A 125 -11.60 -7.86 -4.78
C ILE A 125 -10.95 -9.19 -4.39
N GLY A 126 -11.31 -9.74 -3.23
CA GLY A 126 -10.78 -11.03 -2.77
C GLY A 126 -11.07 -12.17 -3.75
N ILE A 127 -12.32 -12.31 -4.17
CA ILE A 127 -12.74 -13.33 -5.14
C ILE A 127 -12.00 -13.15 -6.48
N PHE A 128 -11.87 -11.93 -6.98
CA PHE A 128 -11.15 -11.62 -8.20
C PHE A 128 -9.70 -12.11 -8.16
N PHE A 129 -8.97 -11.83 -7.08
CA PHE A 129 -7.59 -12.31 -6.91
C PHE A 129 -7.51 -13.82 -6.76
N ILE A 130 -8.47 -14.47 -6.09
CA ILE A 130 -8.54 -15.93 -5.98
C ILE A 130 -8.77 -16.55 -7.37
N LEU A 131 -9.69 -16.01 -8.16
CA LEU A 131 -9.96 -16.50 -9.51
C LEU A 131 -8.73 -16.39 -10.41
N ILE A 132 -8.05 -15.23 -10.42
CA ILE A 132 -6.81 -15.06 -11.18
C ILE A 132 -5.75 -16.06 -10.72
N GLY A 133 -5.52 -16.18 -9.43
CA GLY A 133 -4.54 -17.12 -8.88
C GLY A 133 -4.87 -18.57 -9.23
N SER A 134 -6.14 -18.96 -9.17
CA SER A 134 -6.61 -20.30 -9.54
C SER A 134 -6.41 -20.60 -11.02
N ILE A 135 -6.71 -19.64 -11.90
CA ILE A 135 -6.48 -19.77 -13.34
C ILE A 135 -5.00 -20.01 -13.63
N PHE A 136 -4.10 -19.16 -13.04
CA PHE A 136 -2.66 -19.35 -13.24
C PHE A 136 -2.15 -20.66 -12.65
N LEU A 137 -2.69 -21.11 -11.51
CA LEU A 137 -2.35 -22.41 -10.91
C LEU A 137 -2.76 -23.58 -11.85
N ILE A 138 -3.98 -23.56 -12.37
CA ILE A 138 -4.47 -24.59 -13.30
C ILE A 138 -3.59 -24.64 -14.56
N ILE A 139 -3.24 -23.47 -15.13
CA ILE A 139 -2.36 -23.40 -16.28
C ILE A 139 -0.97 -23.94 -15.93
N ALA A 140 -0.42 -23.57 -14.78
CA ALA A 140 0.89 -24.06 -14.34
C ALA A 140 0.91 -25.59 -14.16
N VAL A 141 -0.12 -26.16 -13.57
CA VAL A 141 -0.24 -27.63 -13.40
C VAL A 141 -0.39 -28.33 -14.76
N LYS A 142 -1.26 -27.79 -15.64
CA LYS A 142 -1.53 -28.39 -16.96
C LYS A 142 -0.29 -28.44 -17.86
N TYR A 143 0.59 -27.44 -17.77
CA TYR A 143 1.76 -27.30 -18.63
C TYR A 143 3.09 -27.53 -17.87
N ASN A 144 3.07 -28.19 -16.71
CA ASN A 144 4.25 -28.42 -15.89
C ASN A 144 5.11 -27.15 -15.67
N GLY A 145 4.44 -26.02 -15.49
CA GLY A 145 5.09 -24.71 -15.29
C GLY A 145 5.67 -24.08 -16.56
N VAL A 146 5.56 -24.73 -17.73
CA VAL A 146 6.07 -24.21 -18.99
C VAL A 146 4.95 -24.05 -20.00
N TRP A 147 4.61 -22.82 -20.34
CA TRP A 147 3.69 -22.54 -21.43
C TRP A 147 4.48 -22.26 -22.72
N VAL A 148 4.12 -22.94 -23.80
CA VAL A 148 4.76 -22.76 -25.11
C VAL A 148 3.76 -22.04 -26.01
N ASN A 149 4.14 -20.89 -26.55
CA ASN A 149 3.34 -20.20 -27.56
C ASN A 149 3.38 -21.06 -28.86
N SER A 150 2.23 -21.60 -29.25
CA SER A 150 2.10 -22.45 -30.42
C SER A 150 2.48 -21.78 -31.75
N THR A 151 2.41 -20.44 -31.80
CA THR A 151 2.69 -19.66 -33.02
C THR A 151 4.16 -19.27 -33.16
N THR A 152 4.84 -18.96 -32.06
CA THR A 152 6.21 -18.47 -32.08
C THR A 152 7.24 -19.45 -31.52
N GLY A 153 6.78 -20.55 -30.94
CA GLY A 153 7.66 -21.52 -30.24
C GLY A 153 8.30 -20.98 -28.96
N GLN A 154 8.01 -19.75 -28.58
CA GLN A 154 8.57 -19.14 -27.37
C GLN A 154 8.04 -19.83 -26.12
N LYS A 155 8.94 -20.22 -25.22
CA LYS A 155 8.62 -20.84 -23.94
C LYS A 155 8.48 -19.75 -22.87
N ALA A 156 7.34 -19.67 -22.22
CA ALA A 156 7.14 -18.85 -21.04
C ALA A 156 6.96 -19.77 -19.82
N THR A 157 7.78 -19.56 -18.80
CA THR A 157 7.63 -20.29 -17.53
C THR A 157 6.63 -19.56 -16.63
N ILE A 158 5.62 -20.29 -16.17
CA ILE A 158 4.66 -19.76 -15.18
C ILE A 158 5.23 -20.06 -13.81
N TYR A 159 5.79 -19.02 -13.20
CA TYR A 159 6.44 -19.15 -11.90
C TYR A 159 5.42 -19.27 -10.78
N TRP A 160 5.68 -20.20 -9.85
CA TRP A 160 4.85 -20.42 -8.67
C TRP A 160 4.52 -19.13 -7.85
N PRO A 161 5.36 -18.10 -7.76
CA PRO A 161 5.00 -16.88 -7.03
C PRO A 161 3.77 -16.17 -7.60
N ILE A 162 3.53 -16.21 -8.92
CA ILE A 162 2.42 -15.47 -9.55
C ILE A 162 1.07 -15.94 -8.99
N TYR A 163 0.80 -17.25 -9.04
CA TYR A 163 -0.47 -17.78 -8.54
C TYR A 163 -0.53 -17.81 -7.02
N SER A 164 0.60 -18.12 -6.35
CA SER A 164 0.66 -18.17 -4.89
C SER A 164 0.36 -16.82 -4.25
N PHE A 165 0.94 -15.73 -4.76
CA PHE A 165 0.67 -14.39 -4.23
C PHE A 165 -0.73 -13.89 -4.58
N SER A 166 -1.23 -14.17 -5.76
CA SER A 166 -2.60 -13.81 -6.11
C SER A 166 -3.60 -14.51 -5.18
N LEU A 167 -3.43 -15.82 -4.96
CA LEU A 167 -4.24 -16.58 -4.01
C LEU A 167 -4.12 -16.03 -2.58
N LEU A 168 -2.90 -15.75 -2.12
CA LEU A 168 -2.66 -15.22 -0.78
C LEU A 168 -3.33 -13.86 -0.59
N ILE A 169 -3.17 -12.93 -1.52
CA ILE A 169 -3.82 -11.62 -1.48
C ILE A 169 -5.34 -11.79 -1.46
N GLY A 170 -5.88 -12.63 -2.33
CA GLY A 170 -7.31 -12.89 -2.39
C GLY A 170 -7.87 -13.47 -1.09
N ILE A 171 -7.19 -14.47 -0.51
CA ILE A 171 -7.56 -15.05 0.78
C ILE A 171 -7.53 -14.00 1.90
N LEU A 172 -6.49 -13.15 1.92
CA LEU A 172 -6.38 -12.08 2.92
C LEU A 172 -7.51 -11.06 2.81
N PHE A 173 -7.94 -10.70 1.59
CA PHE A 173 -9.09 -9.82 1.40
C PHE A 173 -10.39 -10.46 1.89
N VAL A 174 -10.60 -11.77 1.63
CA VAL A 174 -11.77 -12.52 2.13
C VAL A 174 -11.75 -12.62 3.65
N ILE A 175 -10.61 -12.95 4.24
CA ILE A 175 -10.44 -12.99 5.69
C ILE A 175 -10.72 -11.60 6.30
N SER A 176 -10.14 -10.56 5.72
CA SER A 176 -10.35 -9.18 6.16
C SER A 176 -11.83 -8.79 6.07
N PHE A 177 -12.55 -9.20 5.01
CA PHE A 177 -13.99 -9.01 4.91
C PHE A 177 -14.76 -9.70 6.05
N ILE A 178 -14.42 -10.96 6.37
CA ILE A 178 -15.10 -11.72 7.43
C ILE A 178 -14.95 -11.02 8.80
N PHE A 179 -13.74 -10.54 9.10
CA PHE A 179 -13.48 -9.84 10.37
C PHE A 179 -14.12 -8.46 10.39
N THR A 180 -14.03 -7.70 9.31
CA THR A 180 -14.44 -6.29 9.30
C THR A 180 -15.94 -6.09 9.15
N LYS A 181 -16.69 -7.05 8.59
CA LYS A 181 -18.16 -6.94 8.50
C LYS A 181 -18.87 -6.76 9.84
N ARG A 182 -18.21 -7.14 10.96
CA ARG A 182 -18.72 -6.98 12.32
C ARG A 182 -18.29 -5.67 12.99
N LEU A 183 -17.36 -4.93 12.37
CA LEU A 183 -16.83 -3.68 12.90
C LEU A 183 -17.79 -2.50 12.61
N PRO A 184 -17.69 -1.41 13.37
CA PRO A 184 -18.37 -0.16 13.04
C PRO A 184 -18.06 0.28 11.60
N TYR A 185 -19.04 0.92 10.96
CA TYR A 185 -18.97 1.32 9.55
C TYR A 185 -17.70 2.13 9.20
N ASN A 186 -17.29 3.03 10.08
CA ASN A 186 -16.07 3.82 9.88
C ASN A 186 -14.81 2.94 9.76
N LEU A 187 -14.71 1.89 10.59
CA LEU A 187 -13.58 0.95 10.51
C LEU A 187 -13.64 0.07 9.25
N GLN A 188 -14.85 -0.26 8.77
CA GLN A 188 -15.00 -0.97 7.50
C GLN A 188 -14.47 -0.13 6.32
N ILE A 189 -14.78 1.17 6.29
CA ILE A 189 -14.26 2.09 5.26
C ILE A 189 -12.74 2.21 5.36
N ILE A 190 -12.20 2.38 6.57
CA ILE A 190 -10.76 2.48 6.82
C ILE A 190 -10.05 1.22 6.33
N ASN A 191 -10.59 0.05 6.66
CA ASN A 191 -10.05 -1.22 6.21
C ASN A 191 -10.01 -1.31 4.67
N LEU A 192 -11.11 -0.96 4.00
CA LEU A 192 -11.17 -0.97 2.53
C LEU A 192 -10.19 0.04 1.92
N ALA A 193 -10.18 1.28 2.38
CA ALA A 193 -9.30 2.33 1.87
C ALA A 193 -7.81 1.96 2.03
N THR A 194 -7.45 1.44 3.20
CA THR A 194 -6.10 0.99 3.52
C THR A 194 -5.71 -0.23 2.67
N SER A 195 -6.59 -1.21 2.53
CA SER A 195 -6.35 -2.41 1.72
C SER A 195 -6.11 -2.08 0.24
N ILE A 196 -6.93 -1.19 -0.34
CA ILE A 196 -6.73 -0.73 -1.73
C ILE A 196 -5.37 -0.03 -1.87
N ALA A 197 -5.04 0.88 -0.95
CA ALA A 197 -3.79 1.62 -1.02
C ALA A 197 -2.55 0.71 -0.88
N ILE A 198 -2.60 -0.27 0.02
CA ILE A 198 -1.55 -1.29 0.17
C ILE A 198 -1.42 -2.13 -1.10
N THR A 199 -2.53 -2.56 -1.68
CA THR A 199 -2.53 -3.34 -2.92
C THR A 199 -1.88 -2.56 -4.06
N VAL A 200 -2.26 -1.29 -4.25
CA VAL A 200 -1.63 -0.43 -5.26
C VAL A 200 -0.13 -0.23 -4.99
N ASN A 201 0.27 -0.07 -3.71
CA ASN A 201 1.69 0.01 -3.36
C ASN A 201 2.45 -1.29 -3.70
N ILE A 202 1.87 -2.47 -3.46
CA ILE A 202 2.47 -3.76 -3.82
C ILE A 202 2.68 -3.85 -5.34
N PHE A 203 1.66 -3.50 -6.13
CA PHE A 203 1.78 -3.48 -7.59
C PHE A 203 2.83 -2.47 -8.07
N GLY A 204 2.87 -1.29 -7.49
CA GLY A 204 3.86 -0.28 -7.82
C GLY A 204 5.29 -0.75 -7.52
N GLU A 205 5.51 -1.39 -6.38
CA GLU A 205 6.80 -2.02 -6.02
C GLU A 205 7.20 -3.12 -7.00
N PHE A 206 6.25 -3.96 -7.40
CA PHE A 206 6.48 -5.01 -8.39
C PHE A 206 6.90 -4.41 -9.73
N ILE A 207 6.10 -3.48 -10.28
CA ILE A 207 6.38 -2.83 -11.56
C ILE A 207 7.75 -2.15 -11.53
N TYR A 208 8.03 -1.37 -10.48
CA TYR A 208 9.32 -0.71 -10.32
C TYR A 208 10.48 -1.71 -10.38
N LYS A 209 10.40 -2.82 -9.65
CA LYS A 209 11.48 -3.81 -9.64
C LYS A 209 11.66 -4.51 -10.98
N VAL A 210 10.57 -4.83 -11.67
CA VAL A 210 10.63 -5.37 -13.03
C VAL A 210 11.32 -4.39 -13.98
N VAL A 211 10.88 -3.13 -13.98
CA VAL A 211 11.47 -2.09 -14.84
C VAL A 211 12.95 -1.89 -14.50
N LYS A 212 13.30 -1.78 -13.23
CA LYS A 212 14.69 -1.61 -12.79
C LYS A 212 15.59 -2.77 -13.26
N GLN A 213 15.13 -4.01 -13.13
CA GLN A 213 15.88 -5.18 -13.57
C GLN A 213 16.08 -5.20 -15.10
N LEU A 214 15.05 -4.84 -15.85
CA LEU A 214 15.12 -4.75 -17.31
C LEU A 214 16.08 -3.65 -17.77
N THR A 215 15.97 -2.46 -17.20
CA THR A 215 16.64 -1.27 -17.73
C THR A 215 18.06 -1.09 -17.20
N MET A 216 18.29 -1.36 -15.90
CA MET A 216 19.60 -1.11 -15.26
C MET A 216 20.52 -2.33 -15.26
N TYR A 217 19.94 -3.54 -15.18
CA TYR A 217 20.74 -4.77 -15.07
C TYR A 217 20.68 -5.64 -16.33
N GLY A 218 19.93 -5.23 -17.36
CA GLY A 218 19.80 -5.99 -18.61
C GLY A 218 19.21 -7.39 -18.43
N THR A 219 18.51 -7.63 -17.31
CA THR A 219 17.93 -8.95 -17.00
C THR A 219 16.79 -9.24 -17.96
N PRO A 220 16.69 -10.44 -18.56
CA PRO A 220 15.56 -10.82 -19.39
C PRO A 220 14.22 -10.63 -18.66
N LEU A 221 13.13 -10.36 -19.42
CA LEU A 221 11.81 -10.07 -18.85
C LEU A 221 11.34 -11.13 -17.82
N THR A 222 11.55 -12.41 -18.14
CA THR A 222 11.19 -13.51 -17.24
C THR A 222 11.93 -13.44 -15.90
N GLY A 223 13.24 -13.21 -15.93
CA GLY A 223 14.05 -13.02 -14.74
C GLY A 223 13.63 -11.78 -13.95
N SER A 224 13.36 -10.67 -14.63
CA SER A 224 12.92 -9.42 -14.04
C SER A 224 11.57 -9.58 -13.31
N MET A 225 10.65 -10.33 -13.89
CA MET A 225 9.34 -10.65 -13.25
C MET A 225 9.53 -11.48 -11.99
N VAL A 226 10.41 -12.50 -12.01
CA VAL A 226 10.72 -13.30 -10.81
C VAL A 226 11.29 -12.42 -9.71
N MET A 227 12.24 -11.56 -10.05
CA MET A 227 12.85 -10.62 -9.09
C MET A 227 11.82 -9.66 -8.49
N GLY A 228 10.90 -9.14 -9.32
CA GLY A 228 9.77 -8.33 -8.86
C GLY A 228 8.88 -9.09 -7.86
N LEU A 229 8.51 -10.31 -8.19
CA LEU A 229 7.65 -11.16 -7.36
C LEU A 229 8.28 -11.52 -6.02
N MET A 230 9.59 -11.76 -5.96
CA MET A 230 10.30 -12.08 -4.72
C MET A 230 10.27 -10.95 -3.69
N SER A 231 9.91 -9.73 -4.09
CA SER A 231 9.76 -8.61 -3.16
C SER A 231 8.37 -8.49 -2.53
N ILE A 232 7.36 -9.14 -3.13
CA ILE A 232 5.97 -9.02 -2.69
C ILE A 232 5.75 -9.50 -1.25
N PRO A 233 6.31 -10.64 -0.79
CA PRO A 233 6.06 -11.13 0.57
C PRO A 233 6.36 -10.09 1.65
N ALA A 234 7.50 -9.42 1.55
CA ALA A 234 7.91 -8.42 2.53
C ALA A 234 7.00 -7.19 2.50
N THR A 235 6.66 -6.69 1.31
CA THR A 235 5.74 -5.55 1.15
C THR A 235 4.34 -5.90 1.65
N LEU A 236 3.87 -7.12 1.38
CA LEU A 236 2.58 -7.62 1.86
C LEU A 236 2.55 -7.74 3.38
N LEU A 237 3.59 -8.33 4.00
CA LEU A 237 3.68 -8.45 5.45
C LEU A 237 3.71 -7.07 6.13
N ASN A 238 4.49 -6.13 5.60
CA ASN A 238 4.48 -4.75 6.07
C ASN A 238 3.09 -4.10 5.93
N GLY A 239 2.39 -4.37 4.83
CA GLY A 239 1.03 -3.91 4.60
C GLY A 239 0.02 -4.47 5.61
N ILE A 240 0.08 -5.77 5.90
CA ILE A 240 -0.80 -6.43 6.89
C ILE A 240 -0.58 -5.84 8.28
N ILE A 241 0.68 -5.73 8.72
CA ILE A 241 1.03 -5.14 10.01
C ILE A 241 0.50 -3.70 10.08
N THR A 242 0.72 -2.92 9.04
CA THR A 242 0.20 -1.56 8.95
C THR A 242 -1.32 -1.52 9.08
N LEU A 243 -2.05 -2.38 8.36
CA LEU A 243 -3.51 -2.44 8.41
C LEU A 243 -4.02 -2.75 9.83
N VAL A 244 -3.45 -3.76 10.48
CA VAL A 244 -3.84 -4.16 11.85
C VAL A 244 -3.63 -3.00 12.82
N ILE A 245 -2.47 -2.34 12.77
CA ILE A 245 -2.17 -1.22 13.65
C ILE A 245 -3.10 -0.03 13.36
N VAL A 246 -3.35 0.31 12.09
CA VAL A 246 -4.28 1.40 11.71
C VAL A 246 -5.67 1.17 12.30
N LEU A 247 -6.23 -0.05 12.15
CA LEU A 247 -7.54 -0.38 12.68
C LEU A 247 -7.60 -0.30 14.21
N SER A 248 -6.50 -0.65 14.89
CA SER A 248 -6.41 -0.64 16.35
C SER A 248 -6.30 0.78 16.93
N ILE A 249 -5.53 1.68 16.28
CA ILE A 249 -5.20 2.98 16.88
C ILE A 249 -5.98 4.17 16.32
N TYR A 250 -6.66 4.02 15.17
CA TYR A 250 -7.34 5.14 14.54
C TYR A 250 -8.46 5.73 15.43
N LEU A 251 -9.33 4.90 16.01
CA LEU A 251 -10.43 5.39 16.83
C LEU A 251 -9.94 6.14 18.09
N PRO A 252 -8.99 5.61 18.88
CA PRO A 252 -8.41 6.34 19.99
C PRO A 252 -7.83 7.70 19.59
N ILE A 253 -7.03 7.74 18.52
CA ILE A 253 -6.40 8.96 18.05
C ILE A 253 -7.43 9.97 17.54
N SER A 254 -8.38 9.52 16.72
CA SER A 254 -9.42 10.40 16.19
C SER A 254 -10.29 10.98 17.30
N SER A 255 -10.66 10.16 18.29
CA SER A 255 -11.44 10.62 19.44
C SER A 255 -10.68 11.64 20.28
N ALA A 256 -9.37 11.46 20.48
CA ALA A 256 -8.54 12.42 21.21
C ALA A 256 -8.41 13.76 20.48
N LEU A 257 -8.34 13.75 19.14
CA LEU A 257 -8.22 14.95 18.33
C LEU A 257 -9.54 15.72 18.15
N TYR A 258 -10.67 15.00 18.09
CA TYR A 258 -11.96 15.60 17.75
C TYR A 258 -12.92 15.75 18.94
N LYS A 259 -12.61 15.17 20.11
CA LYS A 259 -13.49 15.20 21.30
C LYS A 259 -13.36 16.50 22.12
N LYS A 260 -12.40 17.37 21.83
CA LYS A 260 -12.13 18.63 22.55
C LYS A 260 -12.48 19.89 21.74
N ALA A 261 -13.44 19.80 20.84
CA ALA A 261 -13.91 20.96 20.10
C ALA A 261 -15.42 21.14 20.20
#